data_4771cec262c4d9bfea5327b668d365fa
#
_entry.id   4771cec262c4d9bfea5327b668d365fa
#
_cell.length_a   1.000
_cell.length_b   1.000
_cell.length_c   1.000
_cell.angle_alpha   90.00
_cell.angle_beta   90.00
_cell.angle_gamma   90.00
#
_symmetry.space_group_name_H-M   'P 1'
#
loop_
_entity.id
_entity.type
_entity.pdbx_description
1 polymer ?
#
loop_
_entity_poly.entity_id
_entity_poly.type
_entity_poly.pdbx_seq_one_letter_code
_entity_poly.pdbx_strand_id
1 'polypeptide(L)'
;MKQVLFTFTARQAVNLGATYDVCDATGSPLGQFRKDFTASLLRSTWHMRQAGAKVEATGKERNRGVALVRRGWQFIPFPDPVPFVDLVPFAWPYHFDFVEADRPIVSVDKRLGLRDRYILEVMAPDLDRRLAIAQAVALDALQSR
;
A
#
# COMPACT_ATOMS: atom_id res chain seq x y z
N MET A 1 9.09 -14.48 -22.75
CA MET A 1 7.65 -14.59 -22.39
C MET A 1 7.38 -13.80 -21.12
N LYS A 2 6.39 -12.92 -21.12
CA LYS A 2 5.93 -12.27 -19.88
C LYS A 2 4.96 -13.22 -19.18
N GLN A 3 5.30 -13.65 -17.98
CA GLN A 3 4.42 -14.51 -17.17
C GLN A 3 3.65 -13.62 -16.20
N VAL A 4 2.33 -13.73 -16.20
CA VAL A 4 1.47 -13.10 -15.20
C VAL A 4 1.58 -13.89 -13.90
N LEU A 5 1.93 -13.23 -12.79
CA LEU A 5 2.01 -13.87 -11.47
C LEU A 5 0.72 -13.71 -10.69
N PHE A 6 0.07 -12.57 -10.83
CA PHE A 6 -1.21 -12.24 -10.20
C PHE A 6 -1.88 -11.10 -10.95
N THR A 7 -3.18 -10.95 -10.71
CA THR A 7 -3.99 -9.80 -11.13
C THR A 7 -4.73 -9.25 -9.93
N PHE A 8 -4.99 -7.95 -9.91
CA PHE A 8 -5.91 -7.39 -8.94
C PHE A 8 -6.93 -6.49 -9.64
N THR A 9 -8.18 -6.58 -9.17
CA THR A 9 -9.32 -5.88 -9.76
C THR A 9 -10.10 -5.17 -8.67
N ALA A 10 -10.43 -3.89 -8.89
CA ALA A 10 -11.29 -3.15 -7.99
C ALA A 10 -12.72 -3.71 -8.06
N ARG A 11 -13.30 -4.08 -6.92
CA ARG A 11 -14.66 -4.60 -6.85
C ARG A 11 -15.70 -3.51 -7.03
N GLN A 12 -15.47 -2.33 -6.47
CA GLN A 12 -16.28 -1.11 -6.65
C GLN A 12 -15.43 0.13 -6.41
N ALA A 13 -15.53 1.10 -7.34
CA ALA A 13 -14.89 2.41 -7.21
C ALA A 13 -15.79 3.48 -6.57
N VAL A 14 -16.98 3.12 -6.14
CA VAL A 14 -18.00 4.05 -5.62
C VAL A 14 -18.16 3.84 -4.12
N ASN A 15 -17.82 4.86 -3.36
CA ASN A 15 -17.88 4.99 -1.89
C ASN A 15 -16.58 4.56 -1.15
N LEU A 16 -15.96 5.53 -0.52
CA LEU A 16 -15.07 5.55 0.68
C LEU A 16 -14.26 4.28 1.07
N GLY A 17 -14.06 3.32 0.16
CA GLY A 17 -13.32 2.10 0.48
C GLY A 17 -13.27 1.13 -0.69
N ALA A 18 -12.44 1.39 -1.72
CA ALA A 18 -12.26 0.42 -2.80
C ALA A 18 -11.63 -0.87 -2.24
N THR A 19 -12.33 -1.99 -2.45
CA THR A 19 -11.80 -3.33 -2.18
C THR A 19 -11.26 -3.90 -3.49
N TYR A 20 -10.05 -4.43 -3.43
CA TYR A 20 -9.37 -5.05 -4.55
C TYR A 20 -9.24 -6.54 -4.32
N ASP A 21 -9.77 -7.34 -5.23
CA ASP A 21 -9.57 -8.77 -5.23
C ASP A 21 -8.28 -9.13 -5.94
N VAL A 22 -7.51 -10.03 -5.37
CA VAL A 22 -6.25 -10.53 -5.91
C VAL A 22 -6.42 -11.98 -6.31
N CYS A 23 -6.14 -12.28 -7.57
CA CYS A 23 -6.17 -13.63 -8.12
C CYS A 23 -4.82 -13.99 -8.74
N ASP A 24 -4.52 -15.27 -8.79
CA ASP A 24 -3.37 -15.78 -9.52
C ASP A 24 -3.59 -15.76 -11.05
N ALA A 25 -2.61 -16.23 -11.80
CA ALA A 25 -2.68 -16.29 -13.26
C ALA A 25 -3.81 -17.18 -13.80
N THR A 26 -4.33 -18.10 -12.99
CA THR A 26 -5.44 -19.00 -13.35
C THR A 26 -6.81 -18.45 -12.95
N GLY A 27 -6.84 -17.30 -12.26
CA GLY A 27 -8.06 -16.70 -11.72
C GLY A 27 -8.44 -17.21 -10.33
N SER A 28 -7.61 -18.05 -9.72
CA SER A 28 -7.87 -18.54 -8.36
C SER A 28 -7.62 -17.42 -7.33
N PRO A 29 -8.52 -17.22 -6.33
CA PRO A 29 -8.40 -16.12 -5.38
C PRO A 29 -7.20 -16.33 -4.45
N LEU A 30 -6.33 -15.35 -4.36
CA LEU A 30 -5.23 -15.27 -3.40
C LEU A 30 -5.63 -14.51 -2.14
N GLY A 31 -6.50 -13.52 -2.27
CA GLY A 31 -6.97 -12.70 -1.18
C GLY A 31 -7.55 -11.38 -1.65
N GLN A 32 -7.65 -10.44 -0.73
CA GLN A 32 -8.13 -9.09 -1.02
C GLN A 32 -7.40 -8.06 -0.17
N PHE A 33 -7.40 -6.82 -0.63
CA PHE A 33 -6.98 -5.67 0.17
C PHE A 33 -7.92 -4.48 -0.06
N ARG A 34 -8.01 -3.62 0.95
CA ARG A 34 -8.81 -2.39 0.88
C ARG A 34 -8.11 -1.25 1.61
N LYS A 35 -8.33 -0.04 1.14
CA LYS A 35 -7.91 1.19 1.80
C LYS A 35 -9.06 1.69 2.68
N ASP A 36 -8.77 1.99 3.93
CA ASP A 36 -9.73 2.62 4.83
C ASP A 36 -9.59 4.14 4.74
N PHE A 37 -10.55 4.78 4.08
CA PHE A 37 -10.56 6.24 3.92
C PHE A 37 -11.02 6.98 5.16
N THR A 38 -11.85 6.38 6.01
CA THR A 38 -12.33 7.01 7.24
C THR A 38 -11.24 7.09 8.30
N ALA A 39 -10.48 6.02 8.48
CA ALA A 39 -9.29 6.01 9.34
C ALA A 39 -8.10 6.76 8.74
N SER A 40 -8.17 7.08 7.44
CA SER A 40 -7.07 7.70 6.68
C SER A 40 -7.04 9.22 6.72
N LEU A 41 -7.92 9.92 7.45
CA LEU A 41 -7.87 11.39 7.56
C LEU A 41 -6.53 11.88 8.12
N LEU A 42 -5.93 11.12 9.03
CA LEU A 42 -4.63 11.43 9.63
C LEU A 42 -3.52 10.46 9.20
N ARG A 43 -3.87 9.23 8.76
CA ARG A 43 -2.94 8.16 8.50
C ARG A 43 -3.51 7.19 7.47
N SER A 44 -2.73 6.83 6.47
CA SER A 44 -3.15 5.82 5.49
C SER A 44 -3.25 4.45 6.16
N THR A 45 -4.45 3.89 6.18
CA THR A 45 -4.71 2.57 6.76
C THR A 45 -5.18 1.63 5.66
N TRP A 46 -4.57 0.46 5.62
CA TRP A 46 -4.90 -0.60 4.67
C TRP A 46 -5.25 -1.87 5.41
N HIS A 47 -6.09 -2.67 4.80
CA HIS A 47 -6.46 -3.98 5.30
C HIS A 47 -6.15 -5.01 4.23
N MET A 48 -5.58 -6.13 4.64
CA MET A 48 -5.25 -7.25 3.76
C MET A 48 -5.78 -8.55 4.38
N ARG A 49 -6.44 -9.38 3.58
CA ARG A 49 -6.91 -10.69 3.99
C ARG A 49 -6.59 -11.74 2.93
N GLN A 50 -5.89 -12.78 3.32
CA GLN A 50 -5.62 -13.94 2.47
C GLN A 50 -6.89 -14.76 2.27
N ALA A 51 -7.03 -15.40 1.11
CA ALA A 51 -8.13 -16.32 0.84
C ALA A 51 -8.12 -17.47 1.87
N GLY A 52 -9.30 -17.74 2.46
CA GLY A 52 -9.45 -18.73 3.51
C GLY A 52 -9.01 -18.30 4.92
N ALA A 53 -8.35 -17.14 5.07
CA ALA A 53 -8.00 -16.62 6.38
C ALA A 53 -9.22 -16.05 7.12
N LYS A 54 -9.29 -16.32 8.43
CA LYS A 54 -10.36 -15.82 9.32
C LYS A 54 -10.09 -14.40 9.80
N VAL A 55 -8.81 -14.00 9.85
CA VAL A 55 -8.34 -12.73 10.40
C VAL A 55 -7.87 -11.83 9.27
N GLU A 56 -8.07 -10.54 9.42
CA GLU A 56 -7.62 -9.50 8.50
C GLU A 56 -6.40 -8.79 9.09
N ALA A 57 -5.36 -8.64 8.30
CA ALA A 57 -4.19 -7.87 8.69
C ALA A 57 -4.43 -6.38 8.46
N THR A 58 -4.03 -5.56 9.41
CA THR A 58 -4.10 -4.11 9.31
C THR A 58 -2.72 -3.51 9.05
N GLY A 59 -2.59 -2.83 7.93
CA GLY A 59 -1.39 -2.10 7.53
C GLY A 59 -1.49 -0.62 7.91
N LYS A 60 -0.47 -0.12 8.60
CA LYS A 60 -0.36 1.28 9.01
C LYS A 60 1.01 1.83 8.65
N GLU A 61 1.03 3.08 8.22
CA GLU A 61 2.29 3.78 8.00
C GLU A 61 3.05 3.94 9.32
N ARG A 62 4.29 3.43 9.38
CA ARG A 62 5.12 3.42 10.60
C ARG A 62 5.48 4.84 11.05
N ASN A 63 5.80 5.70 10.10
CA ASN A 63 6.29 7.06 10.40
C ASN A 63 5.17 8.10 10.31
N ARG A 64 4.58 8.45 11.47
CA ARG A 64 3.53 9.46 11.58
C ARG A 64 3.98 10.86 11.14
N GLY A 65 5.23 11.22 11.42
CA GLY A 65 5.78 12.53 11.08
C GLY A 65 5.87 12.74 9.57
N VAL A 66 6.36 11.75 8.84
CA VAL A 66 6.46 11.79 7.37
C VAL A 66 5.06 11.85 6.74
N ALA A 67 4.11 11.06 7.24
CA ALA A 67 2.73 11.09 6.75
C ALA A 67 2.08 12.47 6.94
N LEU A 68 2.30 13.10 8.08
CA LEU A 68 1.75 14.42 8.40
C LEU A 68 2.38 15.52 7.53
N VAL A 69 3.70 15.51 7.38
CA VAL A 69 4.42 16.49 6.55
C VAL A 69 4.02 16.34 5.08
N ARG A 70 3.94 15.10 4.57
CA ARG A 70 3.50 14.83 3.19
C ARG A 70 2.10 15.37 2.91
N ARG A 71 1.16 15.26 3.87
CA ARG A 71 -0.18 15.84 3.75
C ARG A 71 -0.20 17.34 3.90
N GLY A 72 0.54 17.88 4.88
CA GLY A 72 0.66 19.32 5.08
C GLY A 72 1.25 20.02 3.87
N TRP A 73 2.16 19.35 3.16
CA TRP A 73 2.79 19.87 1.95
C TRP A 73 1.78 20.16 0.82
N GLN A 74 0.73 19.36 0.68
CA GLN A 74 -0.32 19.56 -0.32
C GLN A 74 -1.18 20.81 -0.07
N PHE A 75 -1.17 21.35 1.16
CA PHE A 75 -1.94 22.52 1.57
C PHE A 75 -1.11 23.82 1.59
N ILE A 76 0.19 23.75 1.32
CA ILE A 76 1.04 24.95 1.26
C ILE A 76 0.87 25.59 -0.13
N PRO A 77 0.29 26.78 -0.23
CA PRO A 77 0.22 27.50 -1.50
C PRO A 77 1.63 28.02 -1.84
N PHE A 78 2.33 27.33 -2.72
CA PHE A 78 3.56 27.85 -3.30
C PHE A 78 3.21 28.80 -4.43
N PRO A 79 3.79 30.01 -4.48
CA PRO A 79 3.70 30.83 -5.67
C PRO A 79 4.43 30.13 -6.82
N ASP A 80 3.78 30.07 -7.99
CA ASP A 80 4.28 29.45 -9.22
C ASP A 80 5.68 29.90 -9.62
N PRO A 81 6.43 29.10 -10.36
CA PRO A 81 6.52 27.64 -10.44
C PRO A 81 7.87 27.17 -9.87
N VAL A 82 7.86 26.45 -8.79
CA VAL A 82 9.09 25.78 -8.32
C VAL A 82 9.14 24.40 -8.99
N PRO A 83 10.00 24.19 -10.00
CA PRO A 83 10.00 22.96 -10.82
C PRO A 83 10.33 21.69 -10.06
N PHE A 84 10.68 21.79 -8.78
CA PHE A 84 11.01 20.66 -7.90
C PHE A 84 9.91 20.29 -6.90
N VAL A 85 8.83 21.09 -6.78
CA VAL A 85 7.77 20.86 -5.77
C VAL A 85 6.95 19.63 -6.10
N ASP A 86 6.73 19.33 -7.38
CA ASP A 86 6.01 18.15 -7.82
C ASP A 86 6.82 16.85 -7.64
N LEU A 87 8.15 16.95 -7.52
CA LEU A 87 9.03 15.80 -7.33
C LEU A 87 9.15 15.36 -5.86
N VAL A 88 8.96 16.28 -4.93
CA VAL A 88 9.17 16.04 -3.50
C VAL A 88 8.20 15.00 -2.92
N PRO A 89 6.88 14.97 -3.27
CA PRO A 89 5.97 13.94 -2.80
C PRO A 89 6.33 12.53 -3.26
N PHE A 90 6.95 12.40 -4.45
CA PHE A 90 7.34 11.11 -5.02
C PHE A 90 8.63 10.53 -4.40
N ALA A 91 9.47 11.40 -3.84
CA ALA A 91 10.77 11.01 -3.29
C ALA A 91 10.72 10.62 -1.81
N TRP A 92 9.58 10.75 -1.13
CA TRP A 92 9.51 10.54 0.30
C TRP A 92 9.46 9.05 0.65
N PRO A 93 10.32 8.59 1.56
CA PRO A 93 10.30 7.23 2.05
C PRO A 93 9.00 6.99 2.83
N TYR A 94 8.36 5.89 2.59
CA TYR A 94 7.28 5.42 3.44
C TYR A 94 7.53 3.98 3.87
N HIS A 95 7.05 3.68 5.06
CA HIS A 95 7.18 2.37 5.68
C HIS A 95 5.80 1.93 6.14
N PHE A 96 5.38 0.76 5.66
CA PHE A 96 4.12 0.14 6.05
C PHE A 96 4.38 -1.18 6.74
N ASP A 97 3.77 -1.35 7.90
CA ASP A 97 3.74 -2.62 8.60
C ASP A 97 2.32 -3.16 8.63
N PHE A 98 2.17 -4.40 8.19
CA PHE A 98 0.93 -5.15 8.30
C PHE A 98 1.00 -6.06 9.52
N VAL A 99 -0.01 -5.94 10.39
CA VAL A 99 -0.10 -6.66 11.65
C VAL A 99 -1.41 -7.43 11.69
N GLU A 100 -1.33 -8.70 12.04
CA GLU A 100 -2.44 -9.60 12.29
C GLU A 100 -2.41 -10.06 13.74
N ALA A 101 -3.48 -9.77 14.53
CA ALA A 101 -3.54 -10.13 15.95
C ALA A 101 -2.25 -9.77 16.72
N ASP A 102 -1.78 -8.52 16.55
CA ASP A 102 -0.55 -7.96 17.15
C ASP A 102 0.77 -8.62 16.68
N ARG A 103 0.72 -9.53 15.72
CA ARG A 103 1.90 -10.14 15.11
C ARG A 103 2.21 -9.46 13.77
N PRO A 104 3.42 -8.94 13.56
CA PRO A 104 3.82 -8.40 12.26
C PRO A 104 3.93 -9.54 11.25
N ILE A 105 3.30 -9.37 10.09
CA ILE A 105 3.28 -10.37 9.01
C ILE A 105 4.00 -9.91 7.76
N VAL A 106 3.93 -8.62 7.44
CA VAL A 106 4.58 -8.00 6.28
C VAL A 106 5.08 -6.62 6.62
N SER A 107 6.27 -6.28 6.18
CA SER A 107 6.81 -4.91 6.16
C SER A 107 7.14 -4.50 4.74
N VAL A 108 6.78 -3.27 4.38
CA VAL A 108 7.04 -2.66 3.08
C VAL A 108 7.78 -1.35 3.30
N ASP A 109 9.02 -1.30 2.85
CA ASP A 109 9.89 -0.13 2.96
C ASP A 109 10.21 0.44 1.59
N LYS A 110 9.80 1.68 1.33
CA LYS A 110 10.24 2.43 0.15
C LYS A 110 11.56 3.13 0.47
N ARG A 111 12.57 2.86 -0.34
CA ARG A 111 13.89 3.50 -0.24
C ARG A 111 13.96 4.71 -1.16
N LEU A 112 14.57 5.79 -0.65
CA LEU A 112 14.91 6.95 -1.46
C LEU A 112 15.95 6.60 -2.52
N GLY A 113 15.75 7.05 -3.76
CA GLY A 113 16.69 6.87 -4.86
C GLY A 113 16.15 7.40 -6.19
N LEU A 114 17.00 7.47 -7.20
CA LEU A 114 16.63 7.83 -8.59
C LEU A 114 15.66 6.82 -9.23
N ARG A 115 15.48 5.66 -8.62
CA ARG A 115 14.52 4.64 -9.00
C ARG A 115 13.81 4.17 -7.75
N ASP A 116 12.50 3.98 -7.85
CA ASP A 116 11.72 3.42 -6.76
C ASP A 116 12.21 2.01 -6.42
N ARG A 117 12.66 1.86 -5.19
CA ARG A 117 13.09 0.57 -4.64
C ARG A 117 12.24 0.26 -3.43
N TYR A 118 11.69 -0.96 -3.42
CA TYR A 118 10.90 -1.47 -2.32
C TYR A 118 11.61 -2.67 -1.70
N ILE A 119 11.66 -2.70 -0.38
CA ILE A 119 12.03 -3.87 0.38
C ILE A 119 10.75 -4.43 0.97
N LEU A 120 10.41 -5.64 0.58
CA LEU A 120 9.28 -6.37 1.08
C LEU A 120 9.80 -7.51 1.96
N GLU A 121 9.49 -7.44 3.25
CA GLU A 121 9.81 -8.49 4.21
C GLU A 121 8.54 -9.22 4.61
N VAL A 122 8.49 -10.52 4.33
CA VAL A 122 7.35 -11.38 4.68
C VAL A 122 7.78 -12.24 5.86
N MET A 123 7.20 -11.96 7.03
CA MET A 123 7.52 -12.61 8.30
C MET A 123 6.62 -13.82 8.60
N ALA A 124 5.39 -13.83 8.06
CA ALA A 124 4.47 -14.93 8.21
C ALA A 124 4.75 -16.03 7.17
N PRO A 125 5.13 -17.26 7.57
CA PRO A 125 5.49 -18.34 6.65
C PRO A 125 4.28 -18.87 5.86
N ASP A 126 3.08 -18.70 6.38
CA ASP A 126 1.79 -19.14 5.84
C ASP A 126 1.14 -18.11 4.90
N LEU A 127 1.72 -16.90 4.81
CA LEU A 127 1.23 -15.86 3.91
C LEU A 127 1.70 -16.11 2.47
N ASP A 128 0.77 -16.09 1.52
CA ASP A 128 1.11 -16.15 0.10
C ASP A 128 1.90 -14.89 -0.32
N ARG A 129 3.14 -15.11 -0.75
CA ARG A 129 4.05 -14.03 -1.15
C ARG A 129 3.50 -13.20 -2.31
N ARG A 130 2.70 -13.80 -3.21
CA ARG A 130 2.07 -13.08 -4.34
C ARG A 130 1.07 -12.05 -3.84
N LEU A 131 0.32 -12.35 -2.76
CA LEU A 131 -0.58 -11.39 -2.13
C LEU A 131 0.20 -10.23 -1.49
N ALA A 132 1.30 -10.52 -0.81
CA ALA A 132 2.17 -9.50 -0.22
C ALA A 132 2.79 -8.57 -1.30
N ILE A 133 3.23 -9.14 -2.42
CA ILE A 133 3.75 -8.37 -3.57
C ILE A 133 2.64 -7.53 -4.20
N ALA A 134 1.45 -8.09 -4.40
CA ALA A 134 0.31 -7.35 -4.93
C ALA A 134 -0.06 -6.16 -4.06
N GLN A 135 -0.04 -6.33 -2.73
CA GLN A 135 -0.28 -5.24 -1.77
C GLN A 135 0.80 -4.15 -1.86
N ALA A 136 2.07 -4.51 -1.99
CA ALA A 136 3.16 -3.55 -2.12
C ALA A 136 3.04 -2.73 -3.42
N VAL A 137 2.70 -3.38 -4.54
CA VAL A 137 2.43 -2.72 -5.83
C VAL A 137 1.22 -1.80 -5.73
N ALA A 138 0.16 -2.22 -5.04
CA ALA A 138 -1.03 -1.40 -4.84
C ALA A 138 -0.75 -0.17 -3.95
N LEU A 139 0.08 -0.31 -2.93
CA LEU A 139 0.53 0.82 -2.11
C LEU A 139 1.20 1.88 -2.98
N ASP A 140 2.07 1.49 -3.90
CA ASP A 140 2.74 2.41 -4.81
C ASP A 140 1.75 3.08 -5.78
N ALA A 141 0.97 2.27 -6.48
CA ALA A 141 0.06 2.75 -7.53
C ALA A 141 -1.09 3.62 -7.00
N LEU A 142 -1.55 3.39 -5.76
CA LEU A 142 -2.73 4.03 -5.19
C LEU A 142 -2.41 5.11 -4.14
N GLN A 143 -1.16 5.22 -3.71
CA GLN A 143 -0.72 6.31 -2.83
C GLN A 143 -0.13 7.50 -3.60
N SER A 144 0.32 7.29 -4.82
CA SER A 144 0.86 8.32 -5.69
C SER A 144 -0.21 9.15 -6.41
N ARG A 145 -1.50 8.90 -6.12
CA ARG A 145 -2.63 9.63 -6.70
C ARG A 145 -3.33 10.49 -5.68
#